data_34a1c114e3c5e3c98f8e04a41530292c
#
_entry.id   34a1c114e3c5e3c98f8e04a41530292c
#
_cell.length_a   1.000
_cell.length_b   1.000
_cell.length_c   1.000
_cell.angle_alpha   90.00
_cell.angle_beta   90.00
_cell.angle_gamma   90.00
#
_symmetry.space_group_name_H-M   'P 1'
#
loop_
_entity.id
_entity.type
_entity.pdbx_description
1 polymer ?
#
loop_
_entity_poly.entity_id
_entity_poly.type
_entity_poly.pdbx_seq_one_letter_code
_entity_poly.pdbx_strand_id
1 'polypeptide(L)'
;LYSDLASLYERAGVVEGSEGSVTQIPILTMPNDDITHPIPDLTGYITEGQIVLDRSLDQNGIYPPVSVLPSLSRLMKDGIGEGYTRGDHSDCANQLFAAYAKVQDARSLASVIGEDELSSLDKAYLRFGRLFEKHFLNQRFDENRSIDETLDLGWALLSTLPRSALDRVDEKLLDQKYDPDAAAQF
;
A
#
# COMPACT_ATOMS: atom_id res chain seq x y z
N LEU A 1 -2.04 30.43 5.46
CA LEU A 1 -2.64 29.10 5.40
C LEU A 1 -1.65 28.01 5.85
N TYR A 2 -0.43 27.90 5.26
CA TYR A 2 0.57 26.90 5.65
C TYR A 2 0.92 27.00 7.15
N SER A 3 1.28 28.20 7.61
CA SER A 3 1.65 28.44 9.01
C SER A 3 0.51 28.11 9.99
N ASP A 4 -0.72 28.35 9.60
CA ASP A 4 -1.89 28.07 10.44
C ASP A 4 -2.11 26.55 10.58
N LEU A 5 -2.00 25.81 9.46
CA LEU A 5 -2.06 24.35 9.46
C LEU A 5 -0.90 23.74 10.25
N ALA A 6 0.33 24.21 10.03
CA ALA A 6 1.50 23.76 10.75
C ALA A 6 1.34 23.95 12.26
N SER A 7 0.87 25.13 12.70
CA SER A 7 0.67 25.40 14.13
C SER A 7 -0.39 24.49 14.81
N LEU A 8 -1.33 23.96 14.02
CA LEU A 8 -2.28 22.96 14.52
C LEU A 8 -1.63 21.59 14.68
N TYR A 9 -0.82 21.18 13.69
CA TYR A 9 -0.24 19.83 13.62
C TYR A 9 1.03 19.70 14.48
N GLU A 10 1.76 20.79 14.74
CA GLU A 10 2.92 20.83 15.65
C GLU A 10 2.57 20.49 17.11
N ARG A 11 1.30 20.39 17.45
CA ARG A 11 0.84 19.92 18.76
C ARG A 11 0.97 18.41 18.96
N ALA A 12 1.16 17.66 17.88
CA ALA A 12 1.50 16.25 17.94
C ALA A 12 2.95 16.07 18.39
N GLY A 13 3.21 15.04 19.18
CA GLY A 13 4.57 14.69 19.58
C GLY A 13 4.70 14.28 21.04
N VAL A 14 5.95 14.21 21.46
CA VAL A 14 6.37 13.90 22.84
C VAL A 14 7.02 15.15 23.42
N VAL A 15 6.64 15.51 24.64
CA VAL A 15 7.23 16.63 25.38
C VAL A 15 8.24 16.08 26.37
N GLU A 16 9.46 16.64 26.38
CA GLU A 16 10.50 16.25 27.33
C GLU A 16 10.02 16.41 28.79
N GLY A 17 10.24 15.38 29.60
CA GLY A 17 9.79 15.33 30.99
C GLY A 17 8.32 14.98 31.21
N SER A 18 7.56 14.68 30.15
CA SER A 18 6.19 14.19 30.23
C SER A 18 6.12 12.70 29.85
N GLU A 19 5.33 11.94 30.61
CA GLU A 19 5.00 10.57 30.26
C GLU A 19 3.82 10.56 29.25
N GLY A 20 4.06 10.14 28.00
CA GLY A 20 3.03 10.02 26.99
C GLY A 20 3.30 10.83 25.73
N SER A 21 2.40 10.68 24.77
CA SER A 21 2.48 11.32 23.45
C SER A 21 1.12 11.79 22.97
N VAL A 22 1.11 12.77 22.08
CA VAL A 22 -0.08 13.22 21.36
C VAL A 22 0.05 12.79 19.90
N THR A 23 -0.85 11.92 19.44
CA THR A 23 -0.97 11.53 18.03
C THR A 23 -2.17 12.24 17.42
N GLN A 24 -1.98 12.86 16.26
CA GLN A 24 -3.04 13.50 15.49
C GLN A 24 -3.26 12.78 14.17
N ILE A 25 -4.51 12.47 13.86
CA ILE A 25 -4.94 11.88 12.59
C ILE A 25 -5.95 12.84 11.96
N PRO A 26 -5.49 13.84 11.16
CA PRO A 26 -6.39 14.75 10.48
C PRO A 26 -7.18 14.01 9.40
N ILE A 27 -8.50 14.22 9.37
CA ILE A 27 -9.37 13.66 8.34
C ILE A 27 -9.86 14.80 7.47
N LEU A 28 -9.58 14.71 6.17
CA LEU A 28 -9.87 15.75 5.19
C LEU A 28 -10.74 15.20 4.08
N THR A 29 -11.59 16.08 3.53
CA THR A 29 -12.24 15.86 2.25
C THR A 29 -11.45 16.55 1.15
N MET A 30 -11.35 15.91 -0.02
CA MET A 30 -10.73 16.48 -1.20
C MET A 30 -11.83 16.99 -2.15
N PRO A 31 -11.97 18.32 -2.35
CA PRO A 31 -12.91 18.84 -3.32
C PRO A 31 -12.65 18.26 -4.72
N ASN A 32 -13.66 17.69 -5.36
CA ASN A 32 -13.56 17.02 -6.65
C ASN A 32 -12.54 15.85 -6.69
N ASP A 33 -12.26 15.24 -5.53
CA ASP A 33 -11.22 14.20 -5.35
C ASP A 33 -9.81 14.68 -5.77
N ASP A 34 -9.58 16.00 -5.73
CA ASP A 34 -8.32 16.63 -6.11
C ASP A 34 -7.35 16.69 -4.91
N ILE A 35 -6.37 15.77 -4.91
CA ILE A 35 -5.31 15.73 -3.90
C ILE A 35 -4.37 16.95 -3.97
N THR A 36 -4.34 17.66 -5.11
CA THR A 36 -3.51 18.85 -5.31
C THR A 36 -4.16 20.13 -4.77
N HIS A 37 -5.41 20.04 -4.29
CA HIS A 37 -6.04 21.17 -3.60
C HIS A 37 -5.18 21.62 -2.40
N PRO A 38 -5.00 22.93 -2.14
CA PRO A 38 -4.06 23.46 -1.14
C PRO A 38 -4.18 22.86 0.26
N ILE A 39 -5.38 22.48 0.72
CA ILE A 39 -5.55 21.92 2.05
C ILE A 39 -5.00 20.49 2.15
N PRO A 40 -5.44 19.50 1.36
CA PRO A 40 -4.87 18.15 1.39
C PRO A 40 -3.37 18.14 1.02
N ASP A 41 -2.95 18.92 0.03
CA ASP A 41 -1.54 18.98 -0.39
C ASP A 41 -0.63 19.46 0.75
N LEU A 42 -0.93 20.60 1.36
CA LEU A 42 -0.16 21.14 2.49
C LEU A 42 -0.23 20.23 3.72
N THR A 43 -1.38 19.62 4.01
CA THR A 43 -1.53 18.68 5.12
C THR A 43 -0.65 17.44 4.90
N GLY A 44 -0.67 16.87 3.71
CA GLY A 44 0.20 15.75 3.34
C GLY A 44 1.69 16.11 3.40
N TYR A 45 2.04 17.38 3.15
CA TYR A 45 3.42 17.87 3.27
C TYR A 45 3.88 18.05 4.73
N ILE A 46 2.99 18.53 5.61
CA ILE A 46 3.30 18.81 7.01
C ILE A 46 3.32 17.53 7.85
N THR A 47 2.38 16.62 7.61
CA THR A 47 2.24 15.37 8.37
C THR A 47 3.25 14.31 7.94
N GLU A 48 3.51 13.31 8.79
CA GLU A 48 4.50 12.24 8.53
C GLU A 48 4.00 11.15 7.58
N GLY A 49 2.73 11.17 7.23
CA GLY A 49 2.15 10.22 6.28
C GLY A 49 0.75 10.61 5.86
N GLN A 50 0.25 9.89 4.87
CA GLN A 50 -1.12 10.07 4.39
C GLN A 50 -1.72 8.75 3.95
N ILE A 51 -3.01 8.58 4.22
CA ILE A 51 -3.82 7.48 3.72
C ILE A 51 -4.88 8.10 2.82
N VAL A 52 -4.83 7.77 1.54
CA VAL A 52 -5.75 8.29 0.53
C VAL A 52 -6.84 7.25 0.26
N LEU A 53 -8.09 7.68 0.28
CA LEU A 53 -9.23 6.83 -0.06
C LEU A 53 -9.71 7.14 -1.49
N ASP A 54 -10.09 6.11 -2.23
CA ASP A 54 -10.53 6.20 -3.63
C ASP A 54 -11.96 5.69 -3.78
N ARG A 55 -12.84 6.54 -4.34
CA ARG A 55 -14.25 6.21 -4.56
C ARG A 55 -14.44 5.05 -5.54
N SER A 56 -13.54 4.90 -6.50
CA SER A 56 -13.63 3.81 -7.48
C SER A 56 -13.43 2.45 -6.82
N LEU A 57 -12.56 2.35 -5.81
CA LEU A 57 -12.39 1.13 -5.03
C LEU A 57 -13.65 0.80 -4.23
N ASP A 58 -14.26 1.81 -3.58
CA ASP A 58 -15.52 1.63 -2.86
C ASP A 58 -16.65 1.17 -3.78
N GLN A 59 -16.79 1.80 -4.96
CA GLN A 59 -17.77 1.39 -5.98
C GLN A 59 -17.56 -0.04 -6.48
N ASN A 60 -16.31 -0.53 -6.47
CA ASN A 60 -15.95 -1.90 -6.80
C ASN A 60 -16.09 -2.87 -5.60
N GLY A 61 -16.60 -2.40 -4.47
CA GLY A 61 -16.83 -3.22 -3.29
C GLY A 61 -15.56 -3.55 -2.50
N ILE A 62 -14.49 -2.77 -2.67
CA ILE A 62 -13.24 -2.90 -1.90
C ILE A 62 -13.34 -2.04 -0.64
N TYR A 63 -13.26 -2.69 0.53
CA TYR A 63 -13.30 -2.01 1.82
C TYR A 63 -12.16 -2.49 2.74
N PRO A 64 -11.43 -1.58 3.41
CA PRO A 64 -11.45 -0.12 3.22
C PRO A 64 -10.90 0.30 1.85
N PRO A 65 -11.46 1.34 1.22
CA PRO A 65 -11.10 1.73 -0.16
C PRO A 65 -9.78 2.52 -0.21
N VAL A 66 -8.70 1.94 0.31
CA VAL A 66 -7.39 2.58 0.41
C VAL A 66 -6.67 2.55 -0.94
N SER A 67 -6.39 3.73 -1.48
CA SER A 67 -5.55 3.90 -2.65
C SER A 67 -4.07 3.79 -2.25
N VAL A 68 -3.43 2.67 -2.59
CA VAL A 68 -2.10 2.32 -2.11
C VAL A 68 -1.02 3.26 -2.64
N LEU A 69 -1.05 3.59 -3.94
CA LEU A 69 0.05 4.32 -4.59
C LEU A 69 0.24 5.75 -4.08
N PRO A 70 -0.82 6.56 -3.86
CA PRO A 70 -0.67 7.90 -3.28
C PRO A 70 -0.55 7.88 -1.75
N SER A 71 -0.79 6.75 -1.10
CA SER A 71 -0.63 6.59 0.35
C SER A 71 0.82 6.34 0.69
N LEU A 72 1.30 6.98 1.75
CA LEU A 72 2.69 6.86 2.18
C LEU A 72 2.86 7.11 3.68
N SER A 73 3.96 6.59 4.22
CA SER A 73 4.49 6.94 5.54
C SER A 73 5.99 7.25 5.41
N ARG A 74 6.41 8.44 5.83
CA ARG A 74 7.82 8.85 5.79
C ARG A 74 8.67 8.11 6.82
N LEU A 75 8.05 7.78 7.96
CA LEU A 75 8.71 7.12 9.08
C LEU A 75 8.60 5.59 9.04
N MET A 76 8.00 5.02 8.00
CA MET A 76 7.80 3.57 7.91
C MET A 76 9.11 2.80 8.08
N LYS A 77 10.22 3.29 7.51
CA LYS A 77 11.53 2.63 7.56
C LYS A 77 12.07 2.47 8.98
N ASP A 78 11.70 3.39 9.88
CA ASP A 78 12.15 3.40 11.27
C ASP A 78 11.26 2.56 12.18
N GLY A 79 10.11 2.11 11.69
CA GLY A 79 9.11 1.35 12.43
C GLY A 79 8.89 -0.09 11.95
N ILE A 80 9.69 -0.59 10.99
CA ILE A 80 9.56 -1.93 10.43
C ILE A 80 10.89 -2.68 10.41
N GLY A 81 10.82 -4.01 10.30
CA GLY A 81 11.99 -4.88 10.26
C GLY A 81 12.41 -5.38 11.63
N GLU A 82 13.65 -5.83 11.73
CA GLU A 82 14.17 -6.49 12.93
C GLU A 82 14.02 -5.61 14.19
N GLY A 83 13.41 -6.18 15.21
CA GLY A 83 13.11 -5.47 16.48
C GLY A 83 11.73 -4.81 16.54
N TYR A 84 11.04 -4.67 15.42
CA TYR A 84 9.68 -4.11 15.32
C TYR A 84 8.71 -5.10 14.70
N THR A 85 9.08 -5.63 13.55
CA THR A 85 8.30 -6.57 12.76
C THR A 85 9.21 -7.66 12.21
N ARG A 86 8.71 -8.45 11.27
CA ARG A 86 9.49 -9.50 10.61
C ARG A 86 10.56 -8.89 9.67
N GLY A 87 11.74 -9.50 9.59
CA GLY A 87 12.87 -8.96 8.83
C GLY A 87 12.63 -8.78 7.33
N ASP A 88 11.69 -9.56 6.75
CA ASP A 88 11.30 -9.48 5.34
C ASP A 88 10.22 -8.43 5.04
N HIS A 89 9.77 -7.65 6.05
CA HIS A 89 8.68 -6.69 5.90
C HIS A 89 8.98 -5.64 4.83
N SER A 90 10.17 -5.04 4.87
CA SER A 90 10.54 -4.00 3.91
C SER A 90 10.54 -4.51 2.47
N ASP A 91 11.11 -5.70 2.24
CA ASP A 91 11.20 -6.29 0.91
C ASP A 91 9.83 -6.68 0.37
N CYS A 92 9.00 -7.32 1.21
CA CYS A 92 7.63 -7.64 0.87
C CYS A 92 6.81 -6.40 0.49
N ALA A 93 6.86 -5.35 1.33
CA ALA A 93 6.13 -4.11 1.09
C ALA A 93 6.59 -3.40 -0.18
N ASN A 94 7.90 -3.29 -0.40
CA ASN A 94 8.47 -2.66 -1.59
C ASN A 94 8.10 -3.41 -2.87
N GLN A 95 8.11 -4.75 -2.82
CA GLN A 95 7.74 -5.57 -3.97
C GLN A 95 6.24 -5.52 -4.25
N LEU A 96 5.38 -5.56 -3.23
CA LEU A 96 3.93 -5.38 -3.39
C LEU A 96 3.60 -4.03 -4.01
N PHE A 97 4.23 -2.96 -3.52
CA PHE A 97 4.04 -1.61 -4.07
C PHE A 97 4.46 -1.53 -5.53
N ALA A 98 5.66 -2.06 -5.87
CA ALA A 98 6.16 -2.08 -7.24
C ALA A 98 5.27 -2.92 -8.17
N ALA A 99 4.81 -4.09 -7.71
CA ALA A 99 3.91 -4.93 -8.47
C ALA A 99 2.55 -4.24 -8.72
N TYR A 100 2.00 -3.58 -7.71
CA TYR A 100 0.73 -2.86 -7.87
C TYR A 100 0.86 -1.62 -8.77
N ALA A 101 2.02 -0.95 -8.79
CA ALA A 101 2.29 0.09 -9.79
C ALA A 101 2.25 -0.47 -11.22
N LYS A 102 2.86 -1.65 -11.45
CA LYS A 102 2.79 -2.36 -12.74
C LYS A 102 1.38 -2.77 -13.14
N VAL A 103 0.49 -3.04 -12.18
CA VAL A 103 -0.93 -3.27 -12.47
C VAL A 103 -1.57 -2.06 -13.13
N GLN A 104 -1.27 -0.84 -12.65
CA GLN A 104 -1.84 0.38 -13.23
C GLN A 104 -1.30 0.62 -14.65
N ASP A 105 0.00 0.35 -14.89
CA ASP A 105 0.58 0.40 -16.23
C ASP A 105 -0.14 -0.58 -17.17
N ALA A 106 -0.34 -1.83 -16.74
CA ALA A 106 -1.03 -2.86 -17.52
C ALA A 106 -2.51 -2.52 -17.77
N ARG A 107 -3.23 -1.94 -16.79
CA ARG A 107 -4.60 -1.44 -16.95
C ARG A 107 -4.68 -0.32 -17.98
N SER A 108 -3.75 0.63 -17.90
CA SER A 108 -3.67 1.74 -18.86
C SER A 108 -3.42 1.23 -20.27
N LEU A 109 -2.52 0.27 -20.45
CA LEU A 109 -2.25 -0.36 -21.72
C LEU A 109 -3.46 -1.13 -22.24
N ALA A 110 -4.10 -1.94 -21.39
CA ALA A 110 -5.31 -2.70 -21.73
C ALA A 110 -6.46 -1.80 -22.22
N SER A 111 -6.59 -0.60 -21.65
CA SER A 111 -7.63 0.36 -22.06
C SER A 111 -7.43 0.88 -23.49
N VAL A 112 -6.20 0.83 -24.01
CA VAL A 112 -5.84 1.31 -25.36
C VAL A 112 -5.87 0.20 -26.40
N ILE A 113 -5.25 -0.95 -26.11
CA ILE A 113 -5.08 -2.03 -27.09
C ILE A 113 -5.99 -3.25 -26.87
N GLY A 114 -6.68 -3.31 -25.75
CA GLY A 114 -7.48 -4.45 -25.33
C GLY A 114 -6.69 -5.47 -24.49
N GLU A 115 -7.38 -6.18 -23.60
CA GLU A 115 -6.76 -7.15 -22.68
C GLU A 115 -6.17 -8.37 -23.45
N ASP A 116 -6.77 -8.74 -24.57
CA ASP A 116 -6.34 -9.89 -25.37
C ASP A 116 -4.94 -9.69 -26.00
N GLU A 117 -4.62 -8.45 -26.36
CA GLU A 117 -3.35 -8.07 -27.01
C GLU A 117 -2.19 -7.86 -26.02
N LEU A 118 -2.45 -7.94 -24.72
CA LEU A 118 -1.42 -7.78 -23.70
C LEU A 118 -0.41 -8.94 -23.71
N SER A 119 0.82 -8.64 -23.31
CA SER A 119 1.83 -9.67 -23.06
C SER A 119 1.38 -10.62 -21.93
N SER A 120 1.98 -11.81 -21.89
CA SER A 120 1.73 -12.78 -20.82
C SER A 120 2.04 -12.20 -19.43
N LEU A 121 3.06 -11.36 -19.35
CA LEU A 121 3.46 -10.69 -18.10
C LEU A 121 2.44 -9.63 -17.68
N ASP A 122 1.94 -8.81 -18.61
CA ASP A 122 0.92 -7.81 -18.30
C ASP A 122 -0.40 -8.47 -17.86
N LYS A 123 -0.78 -9.58 -18.50
CA LYS A 123 -1.92 -10.40 -18.07
C LYS A 123 -1.72 -10.96 -16.66
N ALA A 124 -0.49 -11.37 -16.30
CA ALA A 124 -0.17 -11.80 -14.95
C ALA A 124 -0.30 -10.66 -13.94
N TYR A 125 0.15 -9.44 -14.28
CA TYR A 125 -0.06 -8.27 -13.43
C TYR A 125 -1.54 -7.90 -13.27
N LEU A 126 -2.34 -7.97 -14.32
CA LEU A 126 -3.80 -7.74 -14.20
C LEU A 126 -4.46 -8.76 -13.25
N ARG A 127 -4.08 -10.04 -13.37
CA ARG A 127 -4.55 -11.08 -12.44
C ARG A 127 -4.11 -10.78 -11.01
N PHE A 128 -2.83 -10.48 -10.80
CA PHE A 128 -2.30 -10.10 -9.49
C PHE A 128 -3.07 -8.92 -8.91
N GLY A 129 -3.34 -7.86 -9.68
CA GLY A 129 -4.09 -6.69 -9.24
C GLY A 129 -5.49 -7.03 -8.71
N ARG A 130 -6.23 -7.86 -9.45
CA ARG A 130 -7.55 -8.35 -9.02
C ARG A 130 -7.48 -9.14 -7.70
N LEU A 131 -6.48 -10.01 -7.57
CA LEU A 131 -6.28 -10.82 -6.36
C LEU A 131 -5.84 -9.95 -5.18
N PHE A 132 -4.92 -9.00 -5.40
CA PHE A 132 -4.45 -8.06 -4.40
C PHE A 132 -5.58 -7.20 -3.85
N GLU A 133 -6.40 -6.62 -4.72
CA GLU A 133 -7.56 -5.83 -4.31
C GLU A 133 -8.58 -6.68 -3.53
N LYS A 134 -8.87 -7.88 -4.01
CA LYS A 134 -9.87 -8.76 -3.41
C LYS A 134 -9.44 -9.36 -2.06
N HIS A 135 -8.18 -9.76 -1.92
CA HIS A 135 -7.72 -10.54 -0.77
C HIS A 135 -6.81 -9.79 0.18
N PHE A 136 -6.08 -8.76 -0.30
CA PHE A 136 -5.18 -7.97 0.54
C PHE A 136 -5.82 -6.66 0.99
N LEU A 137 -6.34 -5.86 0.08
CA LEU A 137 -6.97 -4.57 0.41
C LEU A 137 -8.35 -4.77 1.01
N ASN A 138 -9.18 -5.61 0.39
CA ASN A 138 -10.53 -5.85 0.89
C ASN A 138 -10.50 -6.63 2.19
N GLN A 139 -11.10 -6.06 3.23
CA GLN A 139 -11.17 -6.64 4.57
C GLN A 139 -12.61 -6.58 5.06
N ARG A 140 -12.97 -7.57 5.88
CA ARG A 140 -14.26 -7.56 6.58
C ARG A 140 -14.24 -6.51 7.67
N PHE A 141 -15.39 -6.01 8.06
CA PHE A 141 -15.52 -5.01 9.12
C PHE A 141 -14.92 -5.48 10.47
N ASP A 142 -14.99 -6.76 10.73
CA ASP A 142 -14.52 -7.42 11.95
C ASP A 142 -13.14 -8.10 11.78
N GLU A 143 -12.48 -7.92 10.63
CA GLU A 143 -11.19 -8.54 10.35
C GLU A 143 -10.07 -7.81 11.12
N ASN A 144 -9.21 -8.59 11.74
CA ASN A 144 -8.05 -8.10 12.49
C ASN A 144 -6.84 -8.99 12.19
N ARG A 145 -6.23 -8.81 11.03
CA ARG A 145 -5.00 -9.52 10.64
C ARG A 145 -3.81 -9.01 11.43
N SER A 146 -2.99 -9.92 11.93
CA SER A 146 -1.66 -9.59 12.44
C SER A 146 -0.74 -9.15 11.32
N ILE A 147 0.38 -8.53 11.67
CA ILE A 147 1.41 -8.15 10.69
C ILE A 147 2.00 -9.39 10.00
N ASP A 148 2.20 -10.49 10.73
CA ASP A 148 2.73 -11.73 10.17
C ASP A 148 1.77 -12.36 9.16
N GLU A 149 0.48 -12.46 9.48
CA GLU A 149 -0.55 -12.91 8.55
C GLU A 149 -0.63 -12.01 7.31
N THR A 150 -0.47 -10.71 7.48
CA THR A 150 -0.45 -9.73 6.38
C THR A 150 0.75 -9.95 5.47
N LEU A 151 1.94 -10.19 6.03
CA LEU A 151 3.15 -10.45 5.25
C LEU A 151 3.08 -11.82 4.54
N ASP A 152 2.56 -12.84 5.19
CA ASP A 152 2.39 -14.16 4.57
C ASP A 152 1.39 -14.11 3.41
N LEU A 153 0.29 -13.41 3.57
CA LEU A 153 -0.66 -13.13 2.49
C LEU A 153 0.00 -12.35 1.34
N GLY A 154 0.82 -11.35 1.69
CA GLY A 154 1.59 -10.57 0.70
C GLY A 154 2.51 -11.46 -0.13
N TRP A 155 3.27 -12.36 0.49
CA TRP A 155 4.15 -13.30 -0.20
C TRP A 155 3.38 -14.31 -1.06
N ALA A 156 2.26 -14.83 -0.56
CA ALA A 156 1.41 -15.73 -1.33
C ALA A 156 0.86 -15.05 -2.61
N LEU A 157 0.44 -13.79 -2.50
CA LEU A 157 0.01 -12.99 -3.65
C LEU A 157 1.15 -12.69 -4.62
N LEU A 158 2.32 -12.30 -4.14
CA LEU A 158 3.51 -12.09 -4.97
C LEU A 158 3.91 -13.35 -5.73
N SER A 159 3.72 -14.52 -5.12
CA SER A 159 4.00 -15.82 -5.74
C SER A 159 3.04 -16.17 -6.90
N THR A 160 1.97 -15.40 -7.12
CA THR A 160 1.12 -15.51 -8.32
C THR A 160 1.78 -14.89 -9.57
N LEU A 161 2.81 -14.07 -9.38
CA LEU A 161 3.63 -13.51 -10.46
C LEU A 161 4.79 -14.46 -10.80
N PRO A 162 5.34 -14.40 -12.02
CA PRO A 162 6.58 -15.09 -12.31
C PRO A 162 7.71 -14.64 -11.39
N ARG A 163 8.54 -15.56 -10.90
CA ARG A 163 9.67 -15.24 -10.01
C ARG A 163 10.57 -14.12 -10.58
N SER A 164 10.78 -14.13 -11.89
CA SER A 164 11.58 -13.10 -12.58
C SER A 164 11.00 -11.67 -12.53
N ALA A 165 9.74 -11.53 -12.15
CA ALA A 165 9.08 -10.23 -11.98
C ALA A 165 9.30 -9.63 -10.58
N LEU A 166 9.87 -10.38 -9.64
CA LEU A 166 10.12 -9.96 -8.25
C LEU A 166 11.54 -9.39 -8.12
N ASP A 167 11.80 -8.27 -8.79
CA ASP A 167 13.11 -7.65 -8.96
C ASP A 167 13.56 -6.75 -7.80
N ARG A 168 12.70 -6.55 -6.80
CA ARG A 168 12.96 -5.74 -5.60
C ARG A 168 13.40 -6.55 -4.39
N VAL A 169 13.53 -7.85 -4.54
CA VAL A 169 13.80 -8.79 -3.46
C VAL A 169 15.10 -9.54 -3.74
N ASP A 170 15.93 -9.71 -2.71
CA ASP A 170 17.14 -10.52 -2.81
C ASP A 170 16.82 -11.99 -3.13
N GLU A 171 17.64 -12.63 -3.97
CA GLU A 171 17.42 -14.03 -4.42
C GLU A 171 17.33 -15.02 -3.24
N LYS A 172 18.12 -14.82 -2.19
CA LYS A 172 18.09 -15.70 -1.00
C LYS A 172 16.77 -15.62 -0.26
N LEU A 173 16.16 -14.43 -0.24
CA LEU A 173 14.85 -14.24 0.37
C LEU A 173 13.76 -14.83 -0.54
N LEU A 174 13.88 -14.69 -1.86
CA LEU A 174 12.98 -15.34 -2.81
C LEU A 174 13.02 -16.87 -2.68
N ASP A 175 14.19 -17.48 -2.48
CA ASP A 175 14.31 -18.92 -2.25
C ASP A 175 13.55 -19.41 -1.02
N GLN A 176 13.36 -18.54 -0.04
CA GLN A 176 12.66 -18.85 1.21
C GLN A 176 11.16 -18.54 1.17
N LYS A 177 10.77 -17.50 0.41
CA LYS A 177 9.42 -16.92 0.48
C LYS A 177 8.57 -17.15 -0.77
N TYR A 178 9.21 -17.36 -1.92
CA TYR A 178 8.48 -17.61 -3.16
C TYR A 178 7.91 -19.03 -3.17
N ASP A 179 6.60 -19.14 -3.11
CA ASP A 179 5.88 -20.41 -3.07
C ASP A 179 4.70 -20.44 -4.05
N PRO A 180 4.89 -21.03 -5.24
CA PRO A 180 3.81 -21.16 -6.22
C PRO A 180 2.63 -22.02 -5.73
N ASP A 181 2.85 -22.93 -4.78
CA ASP A 181 1.78 -23.76 -4.23
C ASP A 181 0.90 -22.93 -3.28
N ALA A 182 1.48 -22.01 -2.50
CA ALA A 182 0.72 -21.05 -1.72
C ALA A 182 -0.12 -20.12 -2.61
N ALA A 183 0.37 -19.80 -3.81
CA ALA A 183 -0.38 -19.01 -4.80
C ALA A 183 -1.59 -19.75 -5.38
N ALA A 184 -1.61 -21.07 -5.33
CA ALA A 184 -2.71 -21.88 -5.88
C ALA A 184 -4.02 -21.77 -5.08
N GLN A 185 -3.98 -21.17 -3.88
CA GLN A 185 -5.18 -20.91 -3.06
C GLN A 185 -6.08 -19.81 -3.63
N PHE A 186 -5.60 -19.01 -4.58
CA PHE A 186 -6.33 -17.92 -5.24
C PHE A 186 -6.80 -18.33 -6.64
#